data_1f2a2a02ddb0625a308a79c59de6636b
#
_entry.id   1f2a2a02ddb0625a308a79c59de6636b
#
_cell.length_a   1.000
_cell.length_b   1.000
_cell.length_c   1.000
_cell.angle_alpha   90.00
_cell.angle_beta   90.00
_cell.angle_gamma   90.00
#
_symmetry.space_group_name_H-M   'P 1'
#
loop_
_entity.id
_entity.type
_entity.pdbx_description
1 polymer ?
#
loop_
_entity_poly.entity_id
_entity_poly.type
_entity_poly.pdbx_seq_one_letter_code
_entity_poly.pdbx_strand_id
1 'polypeptide(L)'
;MDSVNQLREKLYVQLVETLLRGVVDDVFTPQESREISRFIMNKLDDVETKEEMIQFLHDLATKWSKYNPFYIQLKYENEKVKEKEKMDEIKAKLNQFIKLKN
;
A
#
# COMPACT_ATOMS: atom_id res chain seq x y z
N MET A 1 -11.92 7.32 13.20
CA MET A 1 -10.81 6.37 13.11
C MET A 1 -10.26 6.34 11.71
N ASP A 2 -9.02 6.63 11.55
CA ASP A 2 -8.47 6.80 10.22
C ASP A 2 -7.37 5.77 9.94
N SER A 3 -7.78 4.65 9.33
CA SER A 3 -6.88 3.55 9.00
C SER A 3 -5.82 3.97 7.98
N VAL A 4 -6.10 4.97 7.14
CA VAL A 4 -5.15 5.48 6.16
C VAL A 4 -4.02 6.25 6.85
N ASN A 5 -4.32 7.04 7.87
CA ASN A 5 -3.29 7.75 8.63
C ASN A 5 -2.37 6.77 9.36
N GLN A 6 -2.92 5.72 9.96
CA GLN A 6 -2.13 4.68 10.61
C GLN A 6 -1.25 3.95 9.61
N LEU A 7 -1.79 3.62 8.45
CA LEU A 7 -1.05 2.97 7.39
C LEU A 7 0.08 3.87 6.88
N ARG A 8 -0.21 5.17 6.71
CA ARG A 8 0.79 6.15 6.27
C ARG A 8 1.96 6.21 7.23
N GLU A 9 1.68 6.29 8.53
CA GLU A 9 2.73 6.34 9.56
C GLU A 9 3.57 5.07 9.56
N LYS A 10 2.92 3.92 9.49
CA LYS A 10 3.61 2.63 9.44
C LYS A 10 4.50 2.51 8.22
N LEU A 11 3.97 2.87 7.05
CA LEU A 11 4.74 2.83 5.82
C LEU A 11 5.90 3.82 5.84
N TYR A 12 5.67 5.03 6.36
CA TYR A 12 6.72 6.02 6.47
C TYR A 12 7.94 5.44 7.20
N VAL A 13 7.70 4.82 8.37
CA VAL A 13 8.78 4.20 9.15
C VAL A 13 9.45 3.08 8.36
N GLN A 14 8.68 2.20 7.75
CA GLN A 14 9.23 1.06 7.00
C GLN A 14 10.03 1.50 5.77
N LEU A 15 9.54 2.49 5.05
CA LEU A 15 10.22 3.00 3.85
C LEU A 15 11.52 3.70 4.22
N VAL A 16 11.54 4.47 5.30
CA VAL A 16 12.75 5.13 5.79
C VAL A 16 13.76 4.11 6.30
N GLU A 17 13.32 3.09 7.02
CA GLU A 17 14.20 2.01 7.48
C GLU A 17 14.85 1.29 6.30
N THR A 18 14.08 1.02 5.24
CA THR A 18 14.60 0.40 4.01
C THR A 18 15.64 1.30 3.35
N LEU A 19 15.39 2.61 3.34
CA LEU A 19 16.33 3.58 2.79
C LEU A 19 17.65 3.57 3.58
N LEU A 20 17.57 3.62 4.91
CA LEU A 20 18.74 3.63 5.76
C LEU A 20 19.59 2.36 5.60
N ARG A 21 18.92 1.19 5.53
CA ARG A 21 19.62 -0.07 5.25
C ARG A 21 20.30 -0.05 3.89
N GLY A 22 19.59 0.46 2.89
CA GLY A 22 20.14 0.55 1.54
C GLY A 22 21.38 1.44 1.47
N VAL A 23 21.43 2.51 2.26
CA VAL A 23 22.61 3.37 2.34
C VAL A 23 23.76 2.64 3.01
N VAL A 24 23.50 1.97 4.14
CA VAL A 24 24.54 1.24 4.89
C VAL A 24 25.11 0.10 4.06
N ASP A 25 24.26 -0.60 3.30
CA ASP A 25 24.66 -1.75 2.50
C ASP A 25 25.11 -1.38 1.08
N ASP A 26 25.27 -0.09 0.80
CA ASP A 26 25.69 0.43 -0.51
C ASP A 26 24.75 0.03 -1.66
N VAL A 27 23.47 -0.21 -1.36
CA VAL A 27 22.44 -0.51 -2.37
C VAL A 27 22.01 0.78 -3.09
N PHE A 28 21.95 1.89 -2.35
CA PHE A 28 21.61 3.21 -2.90
C PHE A 28 22.81 4.13 -2.86
N THR A 29 23.01 4.86 -3.97
CA THR A 29 24.01 5.94 -4.01
C THR A 29 23.53 7.12 -3.16
N PRO A 30 24.43 8.03 -2.75
CA PRO A 30 24.02 9.24 -2.04
C PRO A 30 22.99 10.06 -2.82
N GLN A 31 23.10 10.11 -4.13
CA GLN A 31 22.14 10.83 -4.98
C GLN A 31 20.78 10.15 -4.97
N GLU A 32 20.75 8.83 -5.13
CA GLU A 32 19.52 8.06 -5.06
C GLU A 32 18.83 8.23 -3.71
N SER A 33 19.60 8.21 -2.63
CA SER A 33 19.07 8.40 -1.27
C SER A 33 18.36 9.74 -1.12
N ARG A 34 18.94 10.80 -1.69
CA ARG A 34 18.31 12.12 -1.68
C ARG A 34 17.02 12.14 -2.50
N GLU A 35 17.03 11.52 -3.67
CA GLU A 35 15.86 11.45 -4.54
C GLU A 35 14.73 10.66 -3.90
N ILE A 36 15.06 9.51 -3.29
CA ILE A 36 14.07 8.68 -2.58
C ILE A 36 13.47 9.46 -1.41
N SER A 37 14.31 10.14 -0.62
CA SER A 37 13.85 10.95 0.51
C SER A 37 12.88 12.02 0.07
N ARG A 38 13.21 12.74 -1.00
CA ARG A 38 12.34 13.78 -1.55
C ARG A 38 11.01 13.22 -2.05
N PHE A 39 11.08 12.09 -2.74
CA PHE A 39 9.88 11.44 -3.26
C PHE A 39 8.94 11.05 -2.12
N ILE A 40 9.47 10.40 -1.08
CA ILE A 40 8.67 9.98 0.06
C ILE A 40 8.07 11.20 0.77
N MET A 41 8.87 12.19 1.08
CA MET A 41 8.42 13.38 1.82
C MET A 41 7.38 14.18 1.05
N ASN A 42 7.57 14.31 -0.27
CA ASN A 42 6.68 15.15 -1.09
C ASN A 42 5.37 14.46 -1.47
N LYS A 43 5.37 13.13 -1.55
CA LYS A 43 4.22 12.39 -2.09
C LYS A 43 3.40 11.70 -1.01
N LEU A 44 4.05 11.18 0.03
CA LEU A 44 3.35 10.38 1.03
C LEU A 44 2.36 11.20 1.86
N ASP A 45 2.70 12.44 2.18
CA ASP A 45 1.83 13.31 2.96
C ASP A 45 0.54 13.67 2.23
N ASP A 46 0.55 13.62 0.90
CA ASP A 46 -0.61 13.94 0.08
C ASP A 46 -1.56 12.75 -0.12
N VAL A 47 -1.17 11.58 0.34
CA VAL A 47 -1.99 10.37 0.21
C VAL A 47 -3.13 10.39 1.22
N GLU A 48 -4.37 10.30 0.73
CA GLU A 48 -5.57 10.34 1.56
C GLU A 48 -6.37 9.05 1.51
N THR A 49 -6.20 8.24 0.47
CA THR A 49 -6.94 7.00 0.28
C THR A 49 -6.00 5.81 0.11
N LYS A 50 -6.56 4.60 0.28
CA LYS A 50 -5.81 3.36 0.05
C LYS A 50 -5.36 3.23 -1.41
N GLU A 51 -6.22 3.61 -2.33
CA GLU A 51 -5.91 3.59 -3.76
C GLU A 51 -4.75 4.51 -4.09
N GLU A 52 -4.74 5.70 -3.50
CA GLU A 52 -3.63 6.64 -3.66
C GLU A 52 -2.34 6.09 -3.04
N MET A 53 -2.44 5.37 -1.92
CA MET A 53 -1.30 4.73 -1.29
C MET A 53 -0.70 3.65 -2.19
N ILE A 54 -1.55 2.83 -2.81
CA ILE A 54 -1.10 1.80 -3.76
C ILE A 54 -0.42 2.45 -4.96
N GLN A 55 -0.98 3.53 -5.47
CA GLN A 55 -0.39 4.26 -6.60
C GLN A 55 0.96 4.87 -6.21
N PHE A 56 1.07 5.44 -5.01
CA PHE A 56 2.32 5.96 -4.48
C PHE A 56 3.40 4.87 -4.45
N LEU A 57 3.07 3.70 -3.90
CA LEU A 57 4.00 2.58 -3.82
C LEU A 57 4.36 2.03 -5.19
N HIS A 58 3.42 2.02 -6.12
CA HIS A 58 3.68 1.62 -7.50
C HIS A 58 4.71 2.56 -8.15
N ASP A 59 4.53 3.86 -7.99
CA ASP A 59 5.43 4.86 -8.56
C ASP A 59 6.81 4.78 -7.94
N LEU A 60 6.87 4.60 -6.61
CA LEU A 60 8.13 4.43 -5.88
C LEU A 60 8.87 3.17 -6.36
N ALA A 61 8.17 2.05 -6.47
CA ALA A 61 8.74 0.78 -6.89
C ALA A 61 9.17 0.80 -8.36
N THR A 62 8.50 1.56 -9.20
CA THR A 62 8.88 1.73 -10.61
C THR A 62 10.23 2.42 -10.73
N LYS A 63 10.48 3.40 -9.87
CA LYS A 63 11.77 4.11 -9.86
C LYS A 63 12.85 3.33 -9.13
N TRP A 64 12.51 2.69 -8.04
CA TRP A 64 13.44 1.94 -7.20
C TRP A 64 12.86 0.60 -6.83
N SER A 65 13.30 -0.45 -7.52
CA SER A 65 12.74 -1.79 -7.42
C SER A 65 12.83 -2.41 -6.01
N LYS A 66 13.71 -1.91 -5.17
CA LYS A 66 13.80 -2.36 -3.76
C LYS A 66 12.51 -2.17 -2.99
N TYR A 67 11.67 -1.23 -3.43
CA TYR A 67 10.39 -0.95 -2.77
C TYR A 67 9.22 -1.77 -3.34
N ASN A 68 9.48 -2.60 -4.34
CA ASN A 68 8.44 -3.42 -4.96
C ASN A 68 7.68 -4.33 -3.97
N PRO A 69 8.34 -4.96 -2.98
CA PRO A 69 7.62 -5.78 -2.01
C PRO A 69 6.52 -5.03 -1.25
N PHE A 70 6.71 -3.76 -0.95
CA PHE A 70 5.68 -2.94 -0.28
C PHE A 70 4.46 -2.74 -1.16
N TYR A 71 4.67 -2.47 -2.42
CA TYR A 71 3.60 -2.31 -3.40
C TYR A 71 2.80 -3.61 -3.56
N ILE A 72 3.49 -4.72 -3.77
CA ILE A 72 2.86 -6.03 -3.97
C ILE A 72 2.04 -6.42 -2.74
N GLN A 73 2.59 -6.25 -1.55
CA GLN A 73 1.91 -6.61 -0.32
C GLN A 73 0.63 -5.81 -0.11
N LEU A 74 0.69 -4.49 -0.27
CA LEU A 74 -0.49 -3.64 -0.06
C LEU A 74 -1.56 -3.91 -1.12
N LYS A 75 -1.14 -4.08 -2.36
CA LYS A 75 -2.06 -4.41 -3.45
C LYS A 75 -2.79 -5.74 -3.18
N TYR A 76 -2.06 -6.74 -2.75
CA TYR A 76 -2.61 -8.06 -2.43
C TYR A 76 -3.61 -7.97 -1.28
N GLU A 77 -3.26 -7.28 -0.21
CA GLU A 77 -4.15 -7.09 0.94
C GLU A 77 -5.44 -6.37 0.54
N ASN A 78 -5.34 -5.35 -0.29
CA ASN A 78 -6.48 -4.59 -0.77
C ASN A 78 -7.41 -5.46 -1.63
N GLU A 79 -6.86 -6.29 -2.50
CA GLU A 79 -7.62 -7.22 -3.32
C GLU A 79 -8.35 -8.28 -2.48
N LYS A 80 -7.70 -8.76 -1.42
CA LYS A 80 -8.31 -9.71 -0.48
C LYS A 80 -9.54 -9.11 0.21
N VAL A 81 -9.46 -7.87 0.64
CA VAL A 81 -10.59 -7.18 1.27
C VAL A 81 -11.75 -7.06 0.28
N LYS A 82 -11.48 -6.68 -0.95
CA LYS A 82 -12.50 -6.57 -1.99
C LYS A 82 -13.15 -7.90 -2.31
N GLU A 83 -12.40 -8.98 -2.37
CA GLU A 83 -12.93 -10.32 -2.60
C GLU A 83 -13.87 -10.74 -1.46
N LYS A 84 -13.50 -10.46 -0.23
CA LYS A 84 -14.32 -10.77 0.93
C LYS A 84 -15.64 -10.01 0.91
N GLU A 85 -15.60 -8.72 0.60
CA GLU A 85 -16.80 -7.90 0.47
C GLU A 85 -17.74 -8.45 -0.61
N LYS A 86 -17.18 -8.83 -1.73
CA LYS A 86 -17.93 -9.43 -2.84
C LYS A 86 -18.56 -10.75 -2.45
N MET A 87 -17.83 -11.59 -1.71
CA MET A 87 -18.34 -12.85 -1.20
C MET A 87 -19.53 -12.64 -0.27
N ASP A 88 -19.44 -11.65 0.63
CA ASP A 88 -20.49 -11.33 1.58
C ASP A 88 -21.76 -10.86 0.86
N GLU A 89 -21.62 -10.06 -0.20
CA GLU A 89 -22.75 -9.64 -1.02
C GLU A 89 -23.43 -10.82 -1.70
N ILE A 90 -22.64 -11.73 -2.26
CA ILE A 90 -23.18 -12.93 -2.92
C ILE A 90 -23.93 -13.79 -1.93
N LYS A 91 -23.40 -13.99 -0.73
CA LYS A 91 -24.06 -14.76 0.33
C LYS A 91 -25.38 -14.13 0.74
N ALA A 92 -25.43 -12.80 0.85
CA ALA A 92 -26.65 -12.09 1.19
C ALA A 92 -27.73 -12.30 0.13
N LYS A 93 -27.37 -12.27 -1.15
CA LYS A 93 -28.29 -12.51 -2.26
C LYS A 93 -28.81 -13.94 -2.25
N LEU A 94 -27.96 -14.92 -1.98
CA LEU A 94 -28.36 -16.32 -1.87
C LEU A 94 -29.36 -16.52 -0.74
N ASN A 95 -29.17 -15.88 0.40
CA ASN A 95 -30.10 -15.93 1.52
C ASN A 95 -31.47 -15.38 1.15
N GLN A 96 -31.53 -14.33 0.36
CA GLN A 96 -32.78 -13.77 -0.12
C GLN A 96 -33.57 -14.77 -0.98
N PHE A 97 -32.88 -15.50 -1.86
CA PHE A 97 -33.49 -16.53 -2.69
C PHE A 97 -34.08 -17.67 -1.83
N ILE A 98 -33.36 -18.08 -0.79
CA ILE A 98 -33.83 -19.12 0.13
C ILE A 98 -35.10 -18.67 0.82
N LYS A 99 -35.16 -17.41 1.27
CA LYS A 99 -36.36 -16.85 1.93
C LYS A 99 -37.57 -16.76 1.00
N LEU A 100 -37.33 -16.46 -0.27
CA LEU A 100 -38.41 -16.35 -1.26
C LEU A 100 -39.06 -17.69 -1.59
N LYS A 101 -38.35 -18.79 -1.40
CA LYS A 101 -38.89 -20.13 -1.66
C LYS A 101 -39.84 -20.64 -0.55
N ASN A 102 -39.82 -20.01 0.58
CA ASN A 102 -40.66 -20.37 1.70
C ASN A 102 -41.90 -19.48 1.74
#